data_59f0b995e67867d8d47af4b531a2f8d1
#
_entry.id   59f0b995e67867d8d47af4b531a2f8d1
#
_cell.length_a   1.000
_cell.length_b   1.000
_cell.length_c   1.000
_cell.angle_alpha   90.00
_cell.angle_beta   90.00
_cell.angle_gamma   90.00
#
_symmetry.space_group_name_H-M   'P 1'
#
loop_
_entity.id
_entity.type
_entity.pdbx_description
1 polymer ?
#
loop_
_entity_poly.entity_id
_entity_poly.type
_entity_poly.pdbx_seq_one_letter_code
_entity_poly.pdbx_strand_id
1 'polypeptide(L)'
;MASESPKRLKFIGCEIIFREACALAAASPHRIDLEFLRKGLHDLETQDMRTTLQNAIDAVKPDDHYDAILLGYARCNDGVVGLTAGDIPLVIPRAHDCITLFFGSRDAYQEYFNENPGTYYLTTGWIERGDYDSSGKSFQQQQAPLGHDSVLKKLGLDDSYEEMVEKYGKDNADYIVETMGNWRDGYSKILYLKMGVCDEAKFVDIAAERAQENNWELELRDGDTSLLAKLMNGQWDDDILTVQPGQKITARNDDQVIDAE
;
A
#
# COMPACT_ATOMS: atom_id res chain seq x y z
N MET A 1 6.65 -34.19 8.31
CA MET A 1 6.88 -33.19 7.24
C MET A 1 8.36 -32.84 7.34
N ALA A 2 9.14 -33.01 6.27
CA ALA A 2 10.53 -32.58 6.25
C ALA A 2 10.54 -31.06 6.39
N SER A 3 11.21 -30.53 7.41
CA SER A 3 11.41 -29.09 7.52
C SER A 3 12.26 -28.64 6.33
N GLU A 4 11.70 -27.81 5.44
CA GLU A 4 12.54 -27.12 4.45
C GLU A 4 13.67 -26.40 5.18
N SER A 5 14.85 -26.39 4.58
CA SER A 5 15.98 -25.63 5.15
C SER A 5 15.63 -24.15 5.17
N PRO A 6 16.05 -23.41 6.22
CA PRO A 6 15.82 -21.97 6.26
C PRO A 6 16.33 -21.25 5.01
N LYS A 7 15.49 -20.48 4.36
CA LYS A 7 15.83 -19.66 3.18
C LYS A 7 16.44 -18.33 3.64
N ARG A 8 17.21 -17.69 2.77
CA ARG A 8 17.63 -16.31 2.92
C ARG A 8 16.80 -15.45 1.95
N LEU A 9 16.01 -14.56 2.49
CA LEU A 9 15.02 -13.78 1.74
C LEU A 9 15.34 -12.29 1.87
N LYS A 10 15.21 -11.56 0.77
CA LYS A 10 15.20 -10.09 0.77
C LYS A 10 13.75 -9.63 0.74
N PHE A 11 13.34 -8.80 1.69
CA PHE A 11 12.03 -8.18 1.69
C PHE A 11 12.16 -6.72 1.26
N ILE A 12 11.38 -6.30 0.27
CA ILE A 12 11.24 -4.91 -0.17
C ILE A 12 9.76 -4.55 -0.04
N GLY A 13 9.41 -3.65 0.87
CA GLY A 13 8.02 -3.35 1.18
C GLY A 13 7.72 -1.87 1.38
N CYS A 14 6.42 -1.54 1.33
CA CYS A 14 5.95 -0.22 1.70
C CYS A 14 6.12 -0.01 3.20
N GLU A 15 6.59 1.16 3.62
CA GLU A 15 6.78 1.47 5.04
C GLU A 15 5.50 1.46 5.89
N ILE A 16 4.30 1.45 5.27
CA ILE A 16 3.04 1.35 6.00
C ILE A 16 2.88 0.01 6.74
N ILE A 17 3.53 -1.06 6.25
CA ILE A 17 3.51 -2.39 6.86
C ILE A 17 4.76 -2.66 7.71
N PHE A 18 5.49 -1.61 8.10
CA PHE A 18 6.79 -1.73 8.79
C PHE A 18 6.71 -2.59 10.04
N ARG A 19 5.74 -2.31 10.92
CA ARG A 19 5.65 -3.01 12.21
C ARG A 19 5.27 -4.47 12.04
N GLU A 20 4.29 -4.73 11.19
CA GLU A 20 3.81 -6.08 10.85
C GLU A 20 4.93 -6.90 10.20
N ALA A 21 5.64 -6.33 9.23
CA ALA A 21 6.75 -7.00 8.57
C ALA A 21 7.91 -7.27 9.54
N CYS A 22 8.26 -6.33 10.42
CA CYS A 22 9.30 -6.56 11.43
C CYS A 22 8.90 -7.67 12.41
N ALA A 23 7.65 -7.69 12.89
CA ALA A 23 7.16 -8.71 13.80
C ALA A 23 7.17 -10.11 13.14
N LEU A 24 6.71 -10.19 11.88
CA LEU A 24 6.69 -11.43 11.12
C LEU A 24 8.10 -11.91 10.76
N ALA A 25 9.02 -11.00 10.39
CA ALA A 25 10.41 -11.37 10.13
C ALA A 25 11.10 -11.95 11.36
N ALA A 26 10.84 -11.37 12.54
CA ALA A 26 11.38 -11.88 13.80
C ALA A 26 10.84 -13.27 14.17
N ALA A 27 9.62 -13.61 13.74
CA ALA A 27 8.98 -14.90 14.01
C ALA A 27 9.17 -15.93 12.88
N SER A 28 9.63 -15.51 11.69
CA SER A 28 9.80 -16.38 10.53
C SER A 28 10.85 -17.46 10.76
N PRO A 29 10.66 -18.69 10.21
CA PRO A 29 11.70 -19.71 10.19
C PRO A 29 12.86 -19.38 9.21
N HIS A 30 12.68 -18.36 8.38
CA HIS A 30 13.63 -17.90 7.37
C HIS A 30 14.45 -16.71 7.86
N ARG A 31 15.61 -16.50 7.26
CA ARG A 31 16.38 -15.26 7.45
C ARG A 31 15.89 -14.21 6.48
N ILE A 32 15.31 -13.12 6.98
CA ILE A 32 14.72 -12.06 6.15
C ILE A 32 15.47 -10.74 6.40
N ASP A 33 16.07 -10.21 5.34
CA ASP A 33 16.71 -8.89 5.36
C ASP A 33 15.69 -7.86 4.83
N LEU A 34 15.24 -6.92 5.69
CA LEU A 34 14.15 -5.99 5.41
C LEU A 34 14.65 -4.68 4.79
N GLU A 35 13.93 -4.19 3.80
CA GLU A 35 14.06 -2.86 3.22
C GLU A 35 12.68 -2.24 3.02
N PHE A 36 12.54 -0.95 3.36
CA PHE A 36 11.28 -0.25 3.24
C PHE A 36 11.43 0.98 2.35
N LEU A 37 10.48 1.13 1.42
CA LEU A 37 10.36 2.30 0.59
C LEU A 37 9.21 3.18 1.11
N ARG A 38 9.30 4.48 0.84
CA ARG A 38 8.36 5.46 1.37
C ARG A 38 6.92 5.21 0.91
N LYS A 39 5.97 5.50 1.78
CA LYS A 39 4.52 5.39 1.56
C LYS A 39 4.04 6.13 0.30
N GLY A 40 4.56 7.31 0.03
CA GLY A 40 4.14 8.15 -1.09
C GLY A 40 4.41 7.60 -2.50
N LEU A 41 4.98 6.40 -2.64
CA LEU A 41 5.21 5.81 -3.96
C LEU A 41 3.91 5.57 -4.75
N HIS A 42 2.81 5.21 -4.08
CA HIS A 42 1.52 4.99 -4.76
C HIS A 42 0.85 6.30 -5.20
N ASP A 43 1.30 7.45 -4.68
CA ASP A 43 0.83 8.78 -5.09
C ASP A 43 1.56 9.28 -6.35
N LEU A 44 2.69 8.65 -6.69
CA LEU A 44 3.43 8.97 -7.92
C LEU A 44 2.68 8.45 -9.16
N GLU A 45 3.12 8.92 -10.33
CA GLU A 45 2.71 8.28 -11.57
C GLU A 45 3.13 6.81 -11.58
N THR A 46 2.31 5.96 -12.20
CA THR A 46 2.53 4.50 -12.27
C THR A 46 3.95 4.16 -12.72
N GLN A 47 4.50 4.90 -13.69
CA GLN A 47 5.84 4.66 -14.22
C GLN A 47 6.93 5.01 -13.20
N ASP A 48 6.77 6.06 -12.40
CA ASP A 48 7.75 6.48 -11.39
C ASP A 48 7.80 5.47 -10.24
N MET A 49 6.62 5.02 -9.78
CA MET A 49 6.53 3.94 -8.80
C MET A 49 7.22 2.67 -9.32
N ARG A 50 6.90 2.25 -10.55
CA ARG A 50 7.51 1.06 -11.18
C ARG A 50 9.03 1.19 -11.27
N THR A 51 9.52 2.33 -11.73
CA THR A 51 10.96 2.60 -11.86
C THR A 51 11.65 2.52 -10.51
N THR A 52 11.05 3.10 -9.47
CA THR A 52 11.61 3.06 -8.11
C THR A 52 11.66 1.63 -7.57
N LEU A 53 10.58 0.86 -7.75
CA LEU A 53 10.53 -0.54 -7.32
C LEU A 53 11.52 -1.40 -8.10
N GLN A 54 11.61 -1.24 -9.43
CA GLN A 54 12.56 -1.99 -10.26
C GLN A 54 14.01 -1.69 -9.85
N ASN A 55 14.34 -0.41 -9.60
CA ASN A 55 15.67 -0.04 -9.15
C ASN A 55 16.03 -0.71 -7.80
N ALA A 56 15.09 -0.83 -6.87
CA ALA A 56 15.32 -1.51 -5.60
C ALA A 56 15.52 -3.03 -5.80
N ILE A 57 14.75 -3.64 -6.71
CA ILE A 57 14.91 -5.05 -7.10
C ILE A 57 16.29 -5.27 -7.75
N ASP A 58 16.67 -4.45 -8.71
CA ASP A 58 17.92 -4.54 -9.46
C ASP A 58 19.16 -4.25 -8.60
N ALA A 59 18.98 -3.56 -7.47
CA ALA A 59 20.05 -3.33 -6.50
C ALA A 59 20.46 -4.61 -5.77
N VAL A 60 19.57 -5.60 -5.64
CA VAL A 60 19.86 -6.92 -5.05
C VAL A 60 20.64 -7.75 -6.05
N LYS A 61 21.85 -8.16 -5.69
CA LYS A 61 22.75 -8.89 -6.61
C LYS A 61 22.73 -10.39 -6.36
N PRO A 62 23.01 -11.23 -7.38
CA PRO A 62 23.12 -12.68 -7.23
C PRO A 62 24.13 -13.07 -6.15
N ASP A 63 25.24 -12.33 -6.01
CA ASP A 63 26.28 -12.55 -5.01
C ASP A 63 25.81 -12.30 -3.57
N ASP A 64 24.64 -11.68 -3.37
CA ASP A 64 24.01 -11.55 -2.06
C ASP A 64 23.42 -12.88 -1.56
N HIS A 65 23.29 -13.87 -2.45
CA HIS A 65 22.81 -15.23 -2.16
C HIS A 65 21.41 -15.27 -1.53
N TYR A 66 20.47 -14.47 -2.01
CA TYR A 66 19.07 -14.58 -1.65
C TYR A 66 18.36 -15.65 -2.49
N ASP A 67 17.52 -16.44 -1.83
CA ASP A 67 16.67 -17.44 -2.49
C ASP A 67 15.47 -16.82 -3.22
N ALA A 68 14.98 -15.65 -2.73
CA ALA A 68 13.92 -14.87 -3.35
C ALA A 68 13.91 -13.42 -2.83
N ILE A 69 13.31 -12.53 -3.63
CA ILE A 69 12.94 -11.16 -3.24
C ILE A 69 11.44 -11.13 -2.98
N LEU A 70 11.05 -10.84 -1.73
CA LEU A 70 9.66 -10.70 -1.31
C LEU A 70 9.22 -9.25 -1.52
N LEU A 71 8.14 -9.04 -2.26
CA LEU A 71 7.56 -7.70 -2.45
C LEU A 71 6.39 -7.50 -1.47
N GLY A 72 6.59 -6.69 -0.44
CA GLY A 72 5.56 -6.26 0.51
C GLY A 72 4.70 -5.14 -0.09
N TYR A 73 4.12 -5.42 -1.25
CA TYR A 73 3.27 -4.56 -2.04
C TYR A 73 2.04 -5.32 -2.53
N ALA A 74 1.03 -4.61 -2.93
CA ALA A 74 -0.09 -5.09 -3.71
C ALA A 74 -0.04 -4.45 -5.10
N ARG A 75 -1.05 -4.68 -5.94
CA ARG A 75 -1.13 -4.10 -7.28
C ARG A 75 -1.07 -2.57 -7.27
N CYS A 76 -1.57 -1.91 -6.23
CA CYS A 76 -1.55 -0.46 -5.96
C CYS A 76 -1.17 0.40 -7.18
N ASN A 77 -2.07 1.20 -7.72
CA ASN A 77 -1.78 2.10 -8.84
C ASN A 77 -1.05 1.43 -10.04
N ASP A 78 -1.16 0.10 -10.21
CA ASP A 78 -0.44 -0.69 -11.23
C ASP A 78 1.10 -0.55 -11.21
N GLY A 79 1.66 0.00 -10.14
CA GLY A 79 3.11 0.22 -10.02
C GLY A 79 3.94 -1.06 -10.02
N VAL A 80 3.34 -2.20 -9.62
CA VAL A 80 4.01 -3.51 -9.67
C VAL A 80 3.87 -4.21 -11.02
N VAL A 81 2.93 -3.78 -11.87
CA VAL A 81 2.73 -4.35 -13.21
C VAL A 81 3.90 -3.95 -14.11
N GLY A 82 4.52 -4.91 -14.74
CA GLY A 82 5.71 -4.74 -15.58
C GLY A 82 7.04 -4.86 -14.83
N LEU A 83 7.05 -5.07 -13.51
CA LEU A 83 8.27 -5.43 -12.79
C LEU A 83 8.79 -6.77 -13.29
N THR A 84 10.10 -6.87 -13.49
CA THR A 84 10.78 -8.07 -13.99
C THR A 84 11.65 -8.70 -12.90
N ALA A 85 11.61 -10.02 -12.83
CA ALA A 85 12.58 -10.78 -12.05
C ALA A 85 13.91 -10.83 -12.82
N GLY A 86 14.99 -10.38 -12.17
CA GLY A 86 16.35 -10.59 -12.67
C GLY A 86 16.78 -12.06 -12.49
N ASP A 87 17.95 -12.25 -11.90
CA ASP A 87 18.47 -13.61 -11.60
C ASP A 87 17.82 -14.25 -10.36
N ILE A 88 17.14 -13.45 -9.52
CA ILE A 88 16.51 -13.88 -8.28
C ILE A 88 14.99 -13.81 -8.48
N PRO A 89 14.22 -14.85 -8.14
CA PRO A 89 12.77 -14.84 -8.29
C PRO A 89 12.12 -13.77 -7.39
N LEU A 90 11.04 -13.11 -7.90
CA LEU A 90 10.20 -12.22 -7.11
C LEU A 90 9.00 -12.98 -6.56
N VAL A 91 8.58 -12.64 -5.36
CA VAL A 91 7.39 -13.22 -4.73
C VAL A 91 6.53 -12.11 -4.19
N ILE A 92 5.25 -12.07 -4.58
CA ILE A 92 4.33 -10.98 -4.28
C ILE A 92 2.93 -11.51 -3.96
N PRO A 93 2.22 -10.93 -2.97
CA PRO A 93 0.82 -11.28 -2.73
C PRO A 93 -0.09 -10.90 -3.91
N ARG A 94 -1.05 -11.75 -4.23
CA ARG A 94 -2.11 -11.46 -5.19
C ARG A 94 -3.18 -10.59 -4.52
N ALA A 95 -2.94 -9.29 -4.47
CA ALA A 95 -3.81 -8.33 -3.80
C ALA A 95 -4.01 -7.07 -4.66
N HIS A 96 -5.21 -6.49 -4.62
CA HIS A 96 -5.53 -5.26 -5.37
C HIS A 96 -4.83 -4.04 -4.76
N ASP A 97 -4.82 -3.94 -3.43
CA ASP A 97 -4.21 -2.85 -2.68
C ASP A 97 -3.63 -3.34 -1.35
N CYS A 98 -2.93 -2.46 -0.67
CA CYS A 98 -2.29 -2.80 0.60
C CYS A 98 -3.28 -3.04 1.74
N ILE A 99 -4.54 -2.59 1.64
CA ILE A 99 -5.56 -2.86 2.67
C ILE A 99 -5.83 -4.37 2.74
N THR A 100 -5.80 -5.06 1.60
CA THR A 100 -5.91 -6.53 1.53
C THR A 100 -4.89 -7.24 2.44
N LEU A 101 -3.67 -6.68 2.58
CA LEU A 101 -2.62 -7.26 3.44
C LEU A 101 -2.97 -7.19 4.93
N PHE A 102 -3.80 -6.22 5.33
CA PHE A 102 -4.26 -6.04 6.70
C PHE A 102 -5.56 -6.79 7.00
N PHE A 103 -6.28 -7.25 5.96
CA PHE A 103 -7.44 -8.13 6.07
C PHE A 103 -7.06 -9.62 6.04
N GLY A 104 -5.81 -9.94 5.70
CA GLY A 104 -5.28 -11.30 5.68
C GLY A 104 -5.75 -12.16 4.51
N SER A 105 -6.77 -11.74 3.76
CA SER A 105 -7.22 -12.40 2.53
C SER A 105 -7.97 -11.45 1.60
N ARG A 106 -7.99 -11.78 0.30
CA ARG A 106 -8.75 -11.06 -0.73
C ARG A 106 -10.25 -11.12 -0.47
N ASP A 107 -10.75 -12.31 -0.13
CA ASP A 107 -12.18 -12.54 0.09
C ASP A 107 -12.69 -11.73 1.27
N ALA A 108 -11.98 -11.73 2.41
CA ALA A 108 -12.37 -10.95 3.59
C ALA A 108 -12.41 -9.44 3.31
N TYR A 109 -11.44 -8.93 2.54
CA TYR A 109 -11.46 -7.53 2.14
C TYR A 109 -12.58 -7.21 1.16
N GLN A 110 -12.79 -8.04 0.15
CA GLN A 110 -13.84 -7.83 -0.85
C GLN A 110 -15.24 -7.88 -0.24
N GLU A 111 -15.49 -8.83 0.68
CA GLU A 111 -16.75 -8.92 1.42
C GLU A 111 -17.00 -7.65 2.21
N TYR A 112 -16.03 -7.22 3.01
CA TYR A 112 -16.14 -5.99 3.81
C TYR A 112 -16.34 -4.76 2.93
N PHE A 113 -15.57 -4.63 1.85
CA PHE A 113 -15.65 -3.50 0.93
C PHE A 113 -17.03 -3.37 0.27
N ASN A 114 -17.62 -4.50 -0.15
CA ASN A 114 -18.96 -4.52 -0.77
C ASN A 114 -20.07 -4.13 0.20
N GLU A 115 -19.93 -4.54 1.48
CA GLU A 115 -20.93 -4.28 2.52
C GLU A 115 -20.81 -2.88 3.12
N ASN A 116 -19.64 -2.26 3.04
CA ASN A 116 -19.31 -1.00 3.68
C ASN A 116 -18.73 0.04 2.71
N PRO A 117 -19.51 0.47 1.70
CA PRO A 117 -19.07 1.53 0.79
C PRO A 117 -18.82 2.82 1.58
N GLY A 118 -17.89 3.64 1.12
CA GLY A 118 -17.55 4.90 1.79
C GLY A 118 -16.76 4.72 3.09
N THR A 119 -16.01 3.64 3.22
CA THR A 119 -15.09 3.41 4.34
C THR A 119 -13.71 3.97 4.05
N TYR A 120 -13.20 4.80 4.96
CA TYR A 120 -11.82 5.27 4.99
C TYR A 120 -11.00 4.35 5.90
N TYR A 121 -9.96 3.71 5.37
CA TYR A 121 -9.17 2.72 6.10
C TYR A 121 -7.96 3.36 6.78
N LEU A 122 -7.74 3.02 8.05
CA LEU A 122 -6.56 3.42 8.81
C LEU A 122 -5.92 2.24 9.51
N THR A 123 -4.61 2.27 9.62
CA THR A 123 -3.79 1.39 10.47
C THR A 123 -2.76 2.22 11.21
N THR A 124 -2.05 1.62 12.15
CA THR A 124 -0.89 2.24 12.81
C THR A 124 0.11 2.79 11.78
N GLY A 125 0.43 2.00 10.75
CA GLY A 125 1.39 2.38 9.71
C GLY A 125 0.94 3.60 8.89
N TRP A 126 -0.34 3.71 8.55
CA TRP A 126 -0.89 4.87 7.85
C TRP A 126 -0.79 6.15 8.67
N ILE A 127 -0.99 6.07 10.00
CA ILE A 127 -0.89 7.22 10.90
C ILE A 127 0.57 7.56 11.17
N GLU A 128 1.37 6.57 11.56
CA GLU A 128 2.78 6.75 11.96
C GLU A 128 3.67 7.24 10.81
N ARG A 129 3.47 6.69 9.61
CA ARG A 129 4.24 7.03 8.41
C ARG A 129 3.57 8.10 7.55
N GLY A 130 2.39 8.56 7.96
CA GLY A 130 1.66 9.64 7.31
C GLY A 130 2.11 11.04 7.66
N ASP A 131 2.99 11.18 8.66
CA ASP A 131 3.39 12.50 9.16
C ASP A 131 4.30 13.29 8.20
N TYR A 132 4.82 12.64 7.15
CA TYR A 132 5.67 13.27 6.14
C TYR A 132 5.29 12.78 4.75
N ASP A 133 4.98 13.72 3.87
CA ASP A 133 4.83 13.43 2.43
C ASP A 133 6.20 13.34 1.74
N SER A 134 6.17 13.12 0.42
CA SER A 134 7.37 13.12 -0.42
C SER A 134 8.13 14.46 -0.42
N SER A 135 7.47 15.57 -0.01
CA SER A 135 8.07 16.90 0.13
C SER A 135 8.69 17.16 1.50
N GLY A 136 8.54 16.23 2.47
CA GLY A 136 9.02 16.36 3.84
C GLY A 136 8.14 17.24 4.74
N LYS A 137 6.91 17.54 4.33
CA LYS A 137 5.94 18.25 5.16
C LYS A 137 5.23 17.28 6.10
N SER A 138 5.04 17.68 7.37
CA SER A 138 4.27 16.88 8.32
C SER A 138 2.79 16.85 7.92
N PHE A 139 2.08 15.80 8.33
CA PHE A 139 0.64 15.65 8.09
C PHE A 139 -0.18 16.86 8.57
N GLN A 140 0.23 17.49 9.68
CA GLN A 140 -0.39 18.71 10.20
C GLN A 140 -0.14 19.95 9.30
N GLN A 141 0.91 19.91 8.48
CA GLN A 141 1.22 20.96 7.50
C GLN A 141 0.59 20.70 6.14
N GLN A 142 0.08 19.48 5.94
CA GLN A 142 -0.70 19.07 4.78
C GLN A 142 -2.19 19.20 5.13
N GLN A 143 -2.73 20.37 5.02
CA GLN A 143 -4.21 20.54 5.03
C GLN A 143 -4.87 19.97 3.77
N ALA A 144 -4.07 19.38 2.87
CA ALA A 144 -4.55 18.70 1.69
C ALA A 144 -4.92 17.25 2.00
N PRO A 145 -6.01 16.73 1.42
CA PRO A 145 -6.46 15.35 1.59
C PRO A 145 -5.41 14.35 1.06
N LEU A 146 -5.21 13.25 1.78
CA LEU A 146 -4.42 12.12 1.30
C LEU A 146 -4.93 11.66 -0.08
N GLY A 147 -4.06 11.65 -1.09
CA GLY A 147 -4.40 11.24 -2.44
C GLY A 147 -5.05 12.30 -3.34
N HIS A 148 -5.41 13.47 -2.81
CA HIS A 148 -6.04 14.53 -3.61
C HIS A 148 -5.06 15.17 -4.61
N ASP A 149 -3.84 15.48 -4.17
CA ASP A 149 -2.84 16.11 -5.04
C ASP A 149 -2.42 15.19 -6.19
N SER A 150 -2.36 13.88 -5.94
CA SER A 150 -1.99 12.91 -7.00
C SER A 150 -3.12 12.72 -8.02
N VAL A 151 -4.38 12.76 -7.59
CA VAL A 151 -5.54 12.71 -8.50
C VAL A 151 -5.63 14.00 -9.29
N LEU A 152 -5.46 15.16 -8.66
CA LEU A 152 -5.43 16.46 -9.33
C LEU A 152 -4.33 16.52 -10.39
N LYS A 153 -3.12 16.09 -10.03
CA LYS A 153 -1.98 16.04 -10.94
C LYS A 153 -2.22 15.07 -12.10
N LYS A 154 -2.79 13.89 -11.85
CA LYS A 154 -3.17 12.93 -12.90
C LYS A 154 -4.23 13.46 -13.87
N LEU A 155 -5.10 14.33 -13.37
CA LEU A 155 -6.13 14.99 -14.17
C LEU A 155 -5.62 16.29 -14.81
N GLY A 156 -4.37 16.71 -14.55
CA GLY A 156 -3.82 18.00 -15.00
C GLY A 156 -4.51 19.19 -14.35
N LEU A 157 -4.99 19.02 -13.13
CA LEU A 157 -5.73 20.01 -12.35
C LEU A 157 -4.95 20.44 -11.09
N ASP A 158 -3.63 20.25 -11.10
CA ASP A 158 -2.71 20.67 -10.03
C ASP A 158 -2.34 22.17 -10.09
N ASP A 159 -2.97 22.89 -11.02
CA ASP A 159 -2.85 24.33 -11.12
C ASP A 159 -3.36 25.02 -9.83
N SER A 160 -2.74 26.12 -9.42
CA SER A 160 -3.28 26.94 -8.35
C SER A 160 -4.68 27.48 -8.73
N TYR A 161 -5.47 27.89 -7.72
CA TYR A 161 -6.80 28.44 -8.02
C TYR A 161 -6.74 29.59 -9.03
N GLU A 162 -5.73 30.45 -8.90
CA GLU A 162 -5.50 31.58 -9.82
C GLU A 162 -5.21 31.10 -11.23
N GLU A 163 -4.38 30.07 -11.40
CA GLU A 163 -4.08 29.45 -12.70
C GLU A 163 -5.30 28.74 -13.29
N MET A 164 -6.10 28.06 -12.45
CA MET A 164 -7.38 27.48 -12.90
C MET A 164 -8.37 28.56 -13.36
N VAL A 165 -8.45 29.69 -12.65
CA VAL A 165 -9.30 30.82 -13.06
C VAL A 165 -8.84 31.39 -14.38
N GLU A 166 -7.53 31.54 -14.60
CA GLU A 166 -6.99 32.06 -15.85
C GLU A 166 -7.25 31.09 -17.01
N LYS A 167 -7.14 29.79 -16.79
CA LYS A 167 -7.23 28.73 -17.81
C LYS A 167 -8.68 28.35 -18.16
N TYR A 168 -9.55 28.30 -17.17
CA TYR A 168 -10.91 27.75 -17.32
C TYR A 168 -12.02 28.76 -17.03
N GLY A 169 -11.69 29.95 -16.51
CA GLY A 169 -12.64 30.94 -16.02
C GLY A 169 -13.10 30.63 -14.57
N LYS A 170 -13.56 31.68 -13.88
CA LYS A 170 -13.90 31.60 -12.45
C LYS A 170 -14.94 30.54 -12.13
N ASP A 171 -16.04 30.48 -12.89
CA ASP A 171 -17.16 29.57 -12.62
C ASP A 171 -16.73 28.10 -12.74
N ASN A 172 -15.87 27.79 -13.71
CA ASN A 172 -15.33 26.42 -13.85
C ASN A 172 -14.27 26.12 -12.80
N ALA A 173 -13.42 27.08 -12.43
CA ALA A 173 -12.47 26.92 -11.33
C ALA A 173 -13.19 26.67 -10.00
N ASP A 174 -14.23 27.45 -9.71
CA ASP A 174 -15.08 27.27 -8.54
C ASP A 174 -15.73 25.86 -8.54
N TYR A 175 -16.27 25.40 -9.67
CA TYR A 175 -16.86 24.08 -9.81
C TYR A 175 -15.83 22.96 -9.62
N ILE A 176 -14.62 23.11 -10.18
CA ILE A 176 -13.52 22.14 -10.00
C ILE A 176 -13.16 22.06 -8.52
N VAL A 177 -12.92 23.20 -7.86
CA VAL A 177 -12.55 23.24 -6.45
C VAL A 177 -13.66 22.68 -5.56
N GLU A 178 -14.93 23.01 -5.83
CA GLU A 178 -16.07 22.47 -5.10
C GLU A 178 -16.21 20.96 -5.30
N THR A 179 -16.16 20.50 -6.54
CA THR A 179 -16.30 19.07 -6.87
C THR A 179 -15.15 18.24 -6.29
N MET A 180 -13.94 18.79 -6.28
CA MET A 180 -12.76 18.12 -5.77
C MET A 180 -12.55 18.32 -4.26
N GLY A 181 -13.07 19.43 -3.69
CA GLY A 181 -13.11 19.65 -2.26
C GLY A 181 -14.04 18.67 -1.53
N ASN A 182 -15.01 18.10 -2.25
CA ASN A 182 -16.04 17.22 -1.71
C ASN A 182 -15.66 15.72 -1.72
N TRP A 183 -14.36 15.36 -1.89
CA TRP A 183 -13.91 13.97 -1.81
C TRP A 183 -14.32 13.28 -0.50
N ARG A 184 -14.46 14.07 0.58
CA ARG A 184 -14.91 13.60 1.89
C ARG A 184 -16.37 13.16 1.90
N ASP A 185 -17.20 13.68 0.99
CA ASP A 185 -18.61 13.34 0.91
C ASP A 185 -18.85 11.90 0.48
N GLY A 186 -17.84 11.27 -0.14
CA GLY A 186 -17.84 9.85 -0.46
C GLY A 186 -17.57 8.92 0.75
N TYR A 187 -17.16 9.48 1.89
CA TYR A 187 -16.85 8.70 3.09
C TYR A 187 -17.83 9.03 4.23
N SER A 188 -18.19 8.01 4.97
CA SER A 188 -19.07 8.12 6.14
C SER A 188 -18.50 7.44 7.38
N LYS A 189 -17.41 6.68 7.23
CA LYS A 189 -16.84 5.84 8.26
C LYS A 189 -15.32 5.79 8.15
N ILE A 190 -14.63 5.76 9.31
CA ILE A 190 -13.26 5.29 9.43
C ILE A 190 -13.29 3.86 9.98
N LEU A 191 -12.65 2.94 9.27
CA LEU A 191 -12.28 1.65 9.82
C LEU A 191 -10.81 1.70 10.26
N TYR A 192 -10.56 1.62 11.57
CA TYR A 192 -9.22 1.43 12.10
C TYR A 192 -8.95 -0.06 12.32
N LEU A 193 -7.99 -0.62 11.59
CA LEU A 193 -7.56 -2.01 11.71
C LEU A 193 -6.46 -2.11 12.76
N LYS A 194 -6.77 -2.79 13.88
CA LYS A 194 -5.81 -3.06 14.96
C LYS A 194 -4.98 -4.29 14.62
N MET A 195 -3.69 -4.12 14.45
CA MET A 195 -2.79 -5.20 14.04
C MET A 195 -2.15 -5.93 15.21
N GLY A 196 -2.27 -5.40 16.43
CA GLY A 196 -1.75 -6.05 17.65
C GLY A 196 -0.23 -6.12 17.75
N VAL A 197 0.50 -5.37 16.90
CA VAL A 197 1.98 -5.39 16.83
C VAL A 197 2.65 -4.35 17.74
N CYS A 198 1.88 -3.46 18.36
CA CYS A 198 2.36 -2.45 19.32
C CYS A 198 1.23 -1.98 20.23
N ASP A 199 1.53 -1.06 21.15
CA ASP A 199 0.46 -0.33 21.86
C ASP A 199 -0.18 0.67 20.87
N GLU A 200 -1.45 0.43 20.54
CA GLU A 200 -2.20 1.17 19.54
C GLU A 200 -3.11 2.27 20.13
N ALA A 201 -3.16 2.44 21.46
CA ALA A 201 -4.09 3.36 22.10
C ALA A 201 -4.04 4.77 21.49
N LYS A 202 -2.84 5.34 21.37
CA LYS A 202 -2.66 6.68 20.77
C LYS A 202 -3.11 6.79 19.31
N PHE A 203 -3.01 5.70 18.54
CA PHE A 203 -3.40 5.69 17.13
C PHE A 203 -4.93 5.58 16.99
N VAL A 204 -5.57 4.84 17.91
CA VAL A 204 -7.02 4.79 18.02
C VAL A 204 -7.57 6.17 18.38
N ASP A 205 -6.93 6.89 19.33
CA ASP A 205 -7.33 8.26 19.68
C ASP A 205 -7.24 9.20 18.48
N ILE A 206 -6.17 9.14 17.69
CA ILE A 206 -6.02 9.92 16.45
C ILE A 206 -7.10 9.55 15.43
N ALA A 207 -7.43 8.28 15.28
CA ALA A 207 -8.51 7.85 14.39
C ALA A 207 -9.86 8.38 14.86
N ALA A 208 -10.11 8.40 16.18
CA ALA A 208 -11.33 8.95 16.77
C ALA A 208 -11.44 10.47 16.54
N GLU A 209 -10.36 11.22 16.75
CA GLU A 209 -10.31 12.65 16.47
C GLU A 209 -10.63 12.93 15.00
N ARG A 210 -10.02 12.20 14.06
CA ARG A 210 -10.29 12.34 12.61
C ARG A 210 -11.72 12.00 12.24
N ALA A 211 -12.31 10.98 12.85
CA ALA A 211 -13.71 10.63 12.63
C ALA A 211 -14.63 11.75 13.11
N GLN A 212 -14.36 12.32 14.28
CA GLN A 212 -15.12 13.45 14.82
C GLN A 212 -14.99 14.71 13.95
N GLU A 213 -13.78 15.06 13.51
CA GLU A 213 -13.53 16.22 12.64
C GLU A 213 -14.29 16.16 11.31
N ASN A 214 -14.48 14.95 10.77
CA ASN A 214 -15.18 14.74 9.50
C ASN A 214 -16.65 14.33 9.67
N ASN A 215 -17.15 14.24 10.90
CA ASN A 215 -18.49 13.73 11.21
C ASN A 215 -18.74 12.33 10.64
N TRP A 216 -17.72 11.45 10.73
CA TRP A 216 -17.76 10.06 10.31
C TRP A 216 -17.88 9.11 11.50
N GLU A 217 -18.41 7.91 11.28
CA GLU A 217 -18.40 6.84 12.26
C GLU A 217 -16.98 6.28 12.42
N LEU A 218 -16.59 5.90 13.66
CA LEU A 218 -15.38 5.12 13.89
C LEU A 218 -15.74 3.66 14.15
N GLU A 219 -15.22 2.77 13.34
CA GLU A 219 -15.25 1.32 13.56
C GLU A 219 -13.84 0.84 13.91
N LEU A 220 -13.73 0.01 14.95
CA LEU A 220 -12.50 -0.70 15.33
C LEU A 220 -12.64 -2.17 14.98
N ARG A 221 -11.68 -2.72 14.27
CA ARG A 221 -11.65 -4.14 13.92
C ARG A 221 -10.25 -4.70 14.12
N ASP A 222 -10.15 -5.94 14.57
CA ASP A 222 -8.87 -6.64 14.58
C ASP A 222 -8.47 -6.99 13.14
N GLY A 223 -7.26 -6.62 12.77
CA GLY A 223 -6.67 -6.95 11.47
C GLY A 223 -6.11 -8.37 11.47
N ASP A 224 -5.73 -8.84 10.29
CA ASP A 224 -5.15 -10.16 10.07
C ASP A 224 -3.90 -10.05 9.19
N THR A 225 -2.79 -10.60 9.67
CA THR A 225 -1.51 -10.61 8.94
C THR A 225 -1.27 -11.90 8.17
N SER A 226 -2.26 -12.79 8.04
CA SER A 226 -2.11 -14.13 7.46
C SER A 226 -1.52 -14.11 6.05
N LEU A 227 -1.96 -13.19 5.18
CA LEU A 227 -1.44 -13.08 3.81
C LEU A 227 0.03 -12.63 3.80
N LEU A 228 0.39 -11.67 4.64
CA LEU A 228 1.76 -11.22 4.79
C LEU A 228 2.64 -12.31 5.44
N ALA A 229 2.08 -13.05 6.40
CA ALA A 229 2.75 -14.19 7.02
C ALA A 229 3.03 -15.31 6.02
N LYS A 230 2.09 -15.66 5.13
CA LYS A 230 2.32 -16.61 4.03
C LYS A 230 3.51 -16.19 3.17
N LEU A 231 3.56 -14.92 2.76
CA LEU A 231 4.68 -14.37 1.98
C LEU A 231 6.01 -14.59 2.70
N MET A 232 6.09 -14.19 3.97
CA MET A 232 7.33 -14.14 4.74
C MET A 232 7.77 -15.52 5.29
N ASN A 233 6.85 -16.48 5.38
CA ASN A 233 7.14 -17.84 5.85
C ASN A 233 7.34 -18.87 4.71
N GLY A 234 7.44 -18.41 3.45
CA GLY A 234 7.65 -19.32 2.32
C GLY A 234 6.42 -20.16 1.95
N GLN A 235 5.23 -19.81 2.44
CA GLN A 235 3.98 -20.52 2.14
C GLN A 235 3.35 -19.92 0.88
N TRP A 236 4.01 -20.11 -0.26
CA TRP A 236 3.64 -19.49 -1.53
C TRP A 236 2.64 -20.39 -2.28
N ASP A 237 1.40 -20.29 -1.83
CA ASP A 237 0.23 -20.95 -2.41
C ASP A 237 -0.45 -20.07 -3.49
N ASP A 238 -1.72 -20.34 -3.81
CA ASP A 238 -2.47 -19.61 -4.84
C ASP A 238 -2.70 -18.12 -4.50
N ASP A 239 -2.50 -17.70 -3.25
CA ASP A 239 -2.59 -16.29 -2.83
C ASP A 239 -1.28 -15.51 -3.09
N ILE A 240 -0.22 -16.21 -3.43
CA ILE A 240 1.14 -15.65 -3.58
C ILE A 240 1.67 -15.99 -4.99
N LEU A 241 1.96 -14.96 -5.77
CA LEU A 241 2.59 -15.11 -7.08
C LEU A 241 4.10 -15.24 -6.93
N THR A 242 4.68 -16.28 -7.56
CA THR A 242 6.12 -16.39 -7.79
C THR A 242 6.44 -16.07 -9.26
N VAL A 243 7.26 -15.04 -9.46
CA VAL A 243 7.75 -14.59 -10.76
C VAL A 243 9.15 -15.13 -10.96
N GLN A 244 9.32 -16.05 -11.89
CA GLN A 244 10.61 -16.71 -12.13
C GLN A 244 11.61 -15.76 -12.82
N PRO A 245 12.92 -15.99 -12.69
CA PRO A 245 13.93 -15.24 -13.43
C PRO A 245 13.58 -15.08 -14.92
N GLY A 246 13.62 -13.84 -15.39
CA GLY A 246 13.30 -13.47 -16.77
C GLY A 246 11.82 -13.23 -17.05
N GLN A 247 10.93 -13.54 -16.11
CA GLN A 247 9.50 -13.20 -16.23
C GLN A 247 9.20 -11.79 -15.71
N LYS A 248 8.06 -11.26 -16.12
CA LYS A 248 7.51 -9.98 -15.64
C LYS A 248 6.11 -10.16 -15.06
N ILE A 249 5.73 -9.28 -14.14
CA ILE A 249 4.38 -9.21 -13.59
C ILE A 249 3.44 -8.59 -14.62
N THR A 250 2.30 -9.24 -14.85
CA THR A 250 1.21 -8.75 -15.71
C THR A 250 -0.07 -8.57 -14.92
N ALA A 251 -0.92 -7.63 -15.36
CA ALA A 251 -2.22 -7.39 -14.73
C ALA A 251 -3.25 -8.42 -15.21
N ARG A 252 -4.10 -8.88 -14.28
CA ARG A 252 -5.31 -9.66 -14.60
C ARG A 252 -6.56 -8.93 -14.15
N ASN A 253 -7.66 -9.19 -14.85
CA ASN A 253 -8.97 -8.62 -14.53
C ASN A 253 -9.91 -9.68 -13.90
N ASP A 254 -9.35 -10.68 -13.23
CA ASP A 254 -10.04 -11.73 -12.50
C ASP A 254 -9.50 -11.82 -11.06
N ASP A 255 -10.00 -12.78 -10.30
CA ASP A 255 -9.64 -12.99 -8.89
C ASP A 255 -8.15 -13.24 -8.67
N GLN A 256 -7.37 -13.53 -9.71
CA GLN A 256 -5.92 -13.70 -9.60
C GLN A 256 -5.17 -12.37 -9.52
N VAL A 257 -5.77 -11.24 -9.91
CA VAL A 257 -5.26 -9.86 -9.81
C VAL A 257 -4.01 -9.61 -10.67
N ILE A 258 -3.01 -10.46 -10.55
CA ILE A 258 -1.71 -10.39 -11.27
C ILE A 258 -1.26 -11.80 -11.68
N ASP A 259 -0.42 -11.86 -12.71
CA ASP A 259 0.23 -13.09 -13.19
C ASP A 259 1.67 -12.83 -13.64
N ALA A 260 2.39 -13.87 -14.08
CA ALA A 260 3.77 -13.81 -14.57
C ALA A 260 3.87 -14.35 -16.00
N GLU A 261 4.52 -13.61 -16.87
CA GLU A 261 4.80 -13.98 -18.27
C GLU A 261 6.30 -13.95 -18.57
#